data_8435d9b178fb0361b2935c96e6fd093e
#
_entry.id   8435d9b178fb0361b2935c96e6fd093e
#
_cell.length_a   1.000
_cell.length_b   1.000
_cell.length_c   1.000
_cell.angle_alpha   90.00
_cell.angle_beta   90.00
_cell.angle_gamma   90.00
#
_symmetry.space_group_name_H-M   'P 1'
#
loop_
_entity.id
_entity.type
_entity.pdbx_description
1 polymer ?
#
loop_
_entity_poly.entity_id
_entity_poly.type
_entity_poly.pdbx_seq_one_letter_code
_entity_poly.pdbx_strand_id
1 'polypeptide(L)'
;MENFKVKPKFVSNFNPRIGLITLASDLRMEKDFNIVIKDMDIDLFVNRIHSYIPLNNENLIKMSNMITEVSKDILPGEKLDCVVYGCTSGTIAAGFNSIQKKIHLAKPEAKVSTPSTAAINALKKLNINRISIFTPYSKDLNEKVIKFFEKENFTITSNSYFDISSDIDIGKVDPNYLYEVLSKMDLNGADALFIS
;
A
#
# COMPACT_ATOMS: atom_id res chain seq x y z
N MET A 1 -7.38 -13.89 -50.27
CA MET A 1 -6.30 -13.29 -49.40
C MET A 1 -5.50 -14.46 -48.85
N GLU A 2 -4.23 -14.60 -49.23
CA GLU A 2 -3.38 -15.70 -48.73
C GLU A 2 -2.90 -15.36 -47.30
N ASN A 3 -3.04 -16.30 -46.36
CA ASN A 3 -2.59 -16.14 -44.98
C ASN A 3 -1.19 -16.74 -44.83
N PHE A 4 -0.21 -15.90 -44.48
CA PHE A 4 1.16 -16.32 -44.20
C PHE A 4 1.38 -16.46 -42.70
N LYS A 5 1.84 -17.61 -42.23
CA LYS A 5 2.25 -17.83 -40.83
C LYS A 5 3.67 -17.31 -40.65
N VAL A 6 3.83 -16.25 -39.85
CA VAL A 6 5.13 -15.67 -39.46
C VAL A 6 5.59 -16.22 -38.12
N LYS A 7 6.87 -16.57 -38.01
CA LYS A 7 7.46 -17.06 -36.76
C LYS A 7 7.76 -15.87 -35.81
N PRO A 8 7.22 -15.85 -34.61
CA PRO A 8 7.51 -14.78 -33.67
C PRO A 8 8.96 -14.84 -33.14
N LYS A 9 9.50 -13.69 -32.77
CA LYS A 9 10.72 -13.56 -31.98
C LYS A 9 10.34 -13.02 -30.60
N PHE A 10 10.69 -13.75 -29.56
CA PHE A 10 10.34 -13.38 -28.18
C PHE A 10 11.48 -12.56 -27.55
N VAL A 11 11.11 -11.66 -26.61
CA VAL A 11 12.03 -10.98 -25.73
C VAL A 11 12.55 -11.97 -24.69
N SER A 12 13.84 -11.93 -24.41
CA SER A 12 14.50 -12.83 -23.45
C SER A 12 14.79 -12.16 -22.09
N ASN A 13 14.88 -10.83 -22.07
CA ASN A 13 15.17 -10.07 -20.85
C ASN A 13 13.99 -9.15 -20.52
N PHE A 14 13.58 -9.17 -19.27
CA PHE A 14 12.52 -8.32 -18.74
C PHE A 14 13.08 -7.46 -17.62
N ASN A 15 12.50 -6.27 -17.45
CA ASN A 15 12.71 -5.47 -16.26
C ASN A 15 12.20 -6.17 -15.01
N PRO A 16 12.63 -5.78 -13.80
CA PRO A 16 12.00 -6.22 -12.55
C PRO A 16 10.49 -5.98 -12.59
N ARG A 17 9.70 -7.00 -12.25
CA ARG A 17 8.24 -7.01 -12.34
C ARG A 17 7.62 -6.82 -10.97
N ILE A 18 6.87 -5.74 -10.80
CA ILE A 18 6.12 -5.44 -9.57
C ILE A 18 4.64 -5.67 -9.82
N GLY A 19 4.02 -6.52 -9.01
CA GLY A 19 2.57 -6.61 -8.89
C GLY A 19 2.05 -5.66 -7.82
N LEU A 20 1.11 -4.79 -8.16
CA LEU A 20 0.45 -3.90 -7.21
C LEU A 20 -1.00 -4.33 -7.03
N ILE A 21 -1.37 -4.63 -5.78
CA ILE A 21 -2.76 -4.84 -5.37
C ILE A 21 -3.25 -3.58 -4.69
N THR A 22 -4.11 -2.82 -5.36
CA THR A 22 -4.75 -1.62 -4.80
C THR A 22 -6.24 -1.85 -4.57
N LEU A 23 -6.91 -0.99 -3.78
CA LEU A 23 -8.34 -1.11 -3.55
C LEU A 23 -9.13 -0.76 -4.81
N ALA A 24 -10.28 -1.41 -5.02
CA ALA A 24 -11.16 -1.09 -6.15
C ALA A 24 -11.65 0.37 -6.15
N SER A 25 -11.75 0.97 -4.96
CA SER A 25 -12.14 2.35 -4.72
C SER A 25 -10.97 3.35 -4.71
N ASP A 26 -9.71 2.88 -4.78
CA ASP A 26 -8.53 3.74 -4.72
C ASP A 26 -8.41 4.66 -5.94
N LEU A 27 -8.18 5.95 -5.70
CA LEU A 27 -8.05 6.98 -6.74
C LEU A 27 -6.60 7.47 -6.91
N ARG A 28 -5.66 7.05 -6.07
CA ARG A 28 -4.33 7.66 -5.94
C ARG A 28 -3.16 6.69 -6.12
N MET A 29 -3.19 5.56 -5.45
CA MET A 29 -2.03 4.65 -5.32
C MET A 29 -1.39 4.31 -6.67
N GLU A 30 -2.18 3.90 -7.65
CA GLU A 30 -1.67 3.53 -8.98
C GLU A 30 -1.03 4.73 -9.70
N LYS A 31 -1.65 5.90 -9.60
CA LYS A 31 -1.13 7.13 -10.20
C LYS A 31 0.18 7.56 -9.55
N ASP A 32 0.21 7.57 -8.21
CA ASP A 32 1.38 8.02 -7.46
C ASP A 32 2.53 7.03 -7.61
N PHE A 33 2.24 5.72 -7.67
CA PHE A 33 3.23 4.68 -7.92
C PHE A 33 3.89 4.87 -9.29
N ASN A 34 3.10 5.13 -10.35
CA ASN A 34 3.61 5.41 -11.69
C ASN A 34 4.50 6.68 -11.73
N ILE A 35 4.17 7.71 -10.95
CA ILE A 35 5.01 8.92 -10.85
C ILE A 35 6.38 8.58 -10.23
N VAL A 36 6.38 7.76 -9.18
CA VAL A 36 7.63 7.38 -8.48
C VAL A 36 8.55 6.54 -9.36
N ILE A 37 7.99 5.59 -10.13
CA ILE A 37 8.80 4.64 -10.92
C ILE A 37 9.08 5.10 -12.36
N LYS A 38 8.58 6.27 -12.78
CA LYS A 38 8.61 6.73 -14.18
C LYS A 38 10.00 6.72 -14.85
N ASP A 39 11.06 6.93 -14.08
CA ASP A 39 12.44 6.97 -14.55
C ASP A 39 13.23 5.70 -14.13
N MET A 40 12.52 4.62 -13.75
CA MET A 40 13.10 3.34 -13.34
C MET A 40 12.77 2.27 -14.39
N ASP A 41 13.72 1.39 -14.67
CA ASP A 41 13.50 0.21 -15.51
C ASP A 41 12.73 -0.85 -14.71
N ILE A 42 11.41 -0.60 -14.48
CA ILE A 42 10.51 -1.45 -13.72
C ILE A 42 9.20 -1.60 -14.50
N ASP A 43 8.71 -2.82 -14.58
CA ASP A 43 7.39 -3.12 -15.15
C ASP A 43 6.36 -3.28 -14.04
N LEU A 44 5.31 -2.42 -14.04
CA LEU A 44 4.23 -2.43 -13.06
C LEU A 44 2.99 -3.11 -13.62
N PHE A 45 2.45 -4.06 -12.86
CA PHE A 45 1.22 -4.80 -13.16
C PHE A 45 0.23 -4.60 -12.02
N VAL A 46 -0.93 -4.03 -12.30
CA VAL A 46 -1.91 -3.66 -11.28
C VAL A 46 -3.14 -4.55 -11.34
N ASN A 47 -3.58 -5.02 -10.18
CA ASN A 47 -4.91 -5.59 -10.01
C ASN A 47 -5.61 -4.95 -8.81
N ARG A 48 -6.94 -4.94 -8.83
CA ARG A 48 -7.75 -4.27 -7.80
C ARG A 48 -8.49 -5.27 -6.94
N ILE A 49 -8.40 -5.09 -5.62
CA ILE A 49 -9.13 -5.90 -4.65
C ILE A 49 -10.43 -5.20 -4.26
N HIS A 50 -11.53 -5.98 -4.19
CA HIS A 50 -12.82 -5.44 -3.77
C HIS A 50 -12.72 -4.80 -2.39
N SER A 51 -13.21 -3.56 -2.25
CA SER A 51 -13.25 -2.83 -0.99
C SER A 51 -14.66 -2.80 -0.41
N TYR A 52 -14.77 -2.93 0.91
CA TYR A 52 -16.03 -2.87 1.64
C TYR A 52 -16.17 -1.53 2.37
N ILE A 53 -17.38 -1.01 2.41
CA ILE A 53 -17.73 0.24 3.10
C ILE A 53 -18.63 -0.10 4.30
N PRO A 54 -18.39 0.52 5.47
CA PRO A 54 -17.37 1.50 5.81
C PRO A 54 -15.97 0.87 5.98
N LEU A 55 -14.92 1.68 5.92
CA LEU A 55 -13.56 1.31 6.30
C LEU A 55 -13.52 1.05 7.82
N ASN A 56 -13.62 -0.22 8.20
CA ASN A 56 -13.49 -0.68 9.57
C ASN A 56 -12.67 -1.97 9.63
N ASN A 57 -12.31 -2.38 10.84
CA ASN A 57 -11.43 -3.54 11.03
C ASN A 57 -11.99 -4.84 10.43
N GLU A 58 -13.28 -5.09 10.57
CA GLU A 58 -13.94 -6.30 10.06
C GLU A 58 -13.87 -6.35 8.52
N ASN A 59 -14.27 -5.27 7.86
CA ASN A 59 -14.27 -5.14 6.41
C ASN A 59 -12.84 -5.23 5.83
N LEU A 60 -11.84 -4.67 6.52
CA LEU A 60 -10.44 -4.78 6.12
C LEU A 60 -9.91 -6.21 6.22
N ILE A 61 -10.25 -6.95 7.27
CA ILE A 61 -9.92 -8.37 7.41
C ILE A 61 -10.65 -9.19 6.33
N LYS A 62 -11.94 -8.95 6.11
CA LYS A 62 -12.74 -9.61 5.08
C LYS A 62 -12.13 -9.40 3.69
N MET A 63 -11.75 -8.18 3.35
CA MET A 63 -11.05 -7.83 2.11
C MET A 63 -9.77 -8.65 1.95
N SER A 64 -8.97 -8.77 3.01
CA SER A 64 -7.70 -9.50 2.94
C SER A 64 -7.85 -10.98 2.55
N ASN A 65 -9.03 -11.58 2.69
CA ASN A 65 -9.25 -12.98 2.31
C ASN A 65 -9.24 -13.20 0.80
N MET A 66 -9.39 -12.15 0.00
CA MET A 66 -9.35 -12.21 -1.45
C MET A 66 -7.94 -12.01 -2.04
N ILE A 67 -6.93 -11.72 -1.21
CA ILE A 67 -5.57 -11.39 -1.67
C ILE A 67 -4.99 -12.50 -2.56
N THR A 68 -5.19 -13.76 -2.21
CA THR A 68 -4.65 -14.89 -3.00
C THR A 68 -5.21 -14.90 -4.41
N GLU A 69 -6.54 -14.76 -4.57
CA GLU A 69 -7.19 -14.78 -5.88
C GLU A 69 -6.78 -13.57 -6.71
N VAL A 70 -6.77 -12.38 -6.11
CA VAL A 70 -6.31 -11.17 -6.80
C VAL A 70 -4.84 -11.28 -7.23
N SER A 71 -4.00 -11.92 -6.42
CA SER A 71 -2.58 -12.13 -6.76
C SER A 71 -2.39 -13.11 -7.91
N LYS A 72 -3.25 -14.13 -8.05
CA LYS A 72 -3.19 -15.10 -9.17
C LYS A 72 -3.39 -14.42 -10.52
N ASP A 73 -4.26 -13.41 -10.56
CA ASP A 73 -4.63 -12.71 -11.80
C ASP A 73 -3.61 -11.63 -12.22
N ILE A 74 -2.57 -11.39 -11.41
CA ILE A 74 -1.44 -10.54 -11.84
C ILE A 74 -0.46 -11.43 -12.61
N LEU A 75 -0.37 -11.26 -13.92
CA LEU A 75 0.47 -12.08 -14.82
C LEU A 75 0.36 -13.59 -14.52
N PRO A 76 -0.77 -14.23 -14.83
CA PRO A 76 -0.95 -15.65 -14.57
C PRO A 76 0.14 -16.52 -15.23
N GLY A 77 0.73 -17.41 -14.45
CA GLY A 77 1.82 -18.29 -14.93
C GLY A 77 3.21 -17.65 -14.92
N GLU A 78 3.32 -16.34 -14.71
CA GLU A 78 4.59 -15.62 -14.69
C GLU A 78 5.05 -15.27 -13.27
N LYS A 79 6.37 -15.14 -13.09
CA LYS A 79 6.98 -14.70 -11.84
C LYS A 79 6.87 -13.17 -11.70
N LEU A 80 6.75 -12.73 -10.43
CA LEU A 80 6.90 -11.34 -10.01
C LEU A 80 8.07 -11.24 -9.05
N ASP A 81 8.88 -10.20 -9.15
CA ASP A 81 9.97 -9.93 -8.22
C ASP A 81 9.46 -9.40 -6.87
N CYS A 82 8.36 -8.64 -6.92
CA CYS A 82 7.71 -8.11 -5.74
C CYS A 82 6.20 -8.02 -5.93
N VAL A 83 5.45 -8.27 -4.86
CA VAL A 83 4.01 -7.93 -4.79
C VAL A 83 3.81 -6.91 -3.67
N VAL A 84 3.21 -5.79 -4.03
CA VAL A 84 2.84 -4.71 -3.10
C VAL A 84 1.35 -4.80 -2.81
N TYR A 85 0.98 -4.96 -1.55
CA TYR A 85 -0.41 -4.78 -1.12
C TYR A 85 -0.59 -3.34 -0.64
N GLY A 86 -1.19 -2.50 -1.46
CA GLY A 86 -1.29 -1.06 -1.31
C GLY A 86 -2.36 -0.58 -0.32
N CYS A 87 -2.40 -1.17 0.89
CA CYS A 87 -3.37 -0.77 1.92
C CYS A 87 -2.73 -0.73 3.31
N THR A 88 -2.54 0.47 3.86
CA THR A 88 -1.97 0.68 5.20
C THR A 88 -2.88 0.07 6.28
N SER A 89 -4.12 0.53 6.35
CA SER A 89 -5.09 0.06 7.35
C SER A 89 -5.42 -1.42 7.21
N GLY A 90 -5.50 -1.93 5.98
CA GLY A 90 -5.69 -3.36 5.71
C GLY A 90 -4.52 -4.22 6.20
N THR A 91 -3.29 -3.73 6.07
CA THR A 91 -2.10 -4.41 6.60
C THR A 91 -2.12 -4.46 8.12
N ILE A 92 -2.49 -3.36 8.77
CA ILE A 92 -2.56 -3.29 10.24
C ILE A 92 -3.68 -4.19 10.77
N ALA A 93 -4.84 -4.23 10.09
CA ALA A 93 -5.99 -5.04 10.50
C ALA A 93 -5.74 -6.55 10.34
N ALA A 94 -5.20 -6.98 9.20
CA ALA A 94 -5.01 -8.41 8.89
C ALA A 94 -3.66 -8.97 9.37
N GLY A 95 -2.68 -8.11 9.61
CA GLY A 95 -1.30 -8.45 9.94
C GLY A 95 -0.46 -8.82 8.71
N PHE A 96 0.76 -8.29 8.63
CA PHE A 96 1.67 -8.50 7.51
C PHE A 96 1.92 -9.97 7.18
N ASN A 97 2.19 -10.79 8.20
CA ASN A 97 2.45 -12.23 8.00
C ASN A 97 1.28 -12.97 7.34
N SER A 98 0.04 -12.59 7.66
CA SER A 98 -1.17 -13.15 7.03
C SER A 98 -1.25 -12.75 5.55
N ILE A 99 -0.97 -11.48 5.24
CA ILE A 99 -0.96 -10.96 3.86
C ILE A 99 0.13 -11.66 3.06
N GLN A 100 1.34 -11.74 3.59
CA GLN A 100 2.47 -12.40 2.93
C GLN A 100 2.16 -13.86 2.61
N LYS A 101 1.61 -14.61 3.56
CA LYS A 101 1.20 -16.01 3.32
C LYS A 101 0.19 -16.12 2.19
N LYS A 102 -0.80 -15.23 2.14
CA LYS A 102 -1.83 -15.24 1.08
C LYS A 102 -1.24 -14.91 -0.29
N ILE A 103 -0.31 -13.95 -0.37
CA ILE A 103 0.41 -13.63 -1.61
C ILE A 103 1.26 -14.82 -2.06
N HIS A 104 2.00 -15.44 -1.14
CA HIS A 104 2.88 -16.57 -1.46
C HIS A 104 2.13 -17.83 -1.93
N LEU A 105 0.83 -17.99 -1.61
CA LEU A 105 0.01 -19.06 -2.20
C LEU A 105 -0.18 -18.89 -3.72
N ALA A 106 -0.07 -17.67 -4.23
CA ALA A 106 -0.22 -17.36 -5.66
C ALA A 106 1.14 -17.05 -6.34
N LYS A 107 2.04 -16.38 -5.63
CA LYS A 107 3.35 -15.91 -6.10
C LYS A 107 4.44 -16.26 -5.08
N PRO A 108 4.85 -17.53 -4.98
CA PRO A 108 5.66 -18.05 -3.87
C PRO A 108 7.05 -17.43 -3.76
N GLU A 109 7.63 -16.97 -4.87
CA GLU A 109 8.99 -16.42 -4.92
C GLU A 109 9.02 -14.88 -4.80
N ALA A 110 7.86 -14.21 -4.85
CA ALA A 110 7.80 -12.76 -4.83
C ALA A 110 8.15 -12.21 -3.43
N LYS A 111 8.95 -11.14 -3.40
CA LYS A 111 9.05 -10.31 -2.19
C LYS A 111 7.69 -9.65 -1.94
N VAL A 112 7.37 -9.43 -0.68
CA VAL A 112 6.10 -8.77 -0.31
C VAL A 112 6.38 -7.47 0.41
N SER A 113 5.70 -6.42 0.00
CA SER A 113 5.76 -5.10 0.64
C SER A 113 4.36 -4.56 0.90
N THR A 114 4.25 -3.72 1.92
CA THR A 114 3.03 -2.96 2.23
C THR A 114 3.42 -1.56 2.71
N PRO A 115 2.55 -0.53 2.60
CA PRO A 115 2.90 0.82 3.02
C PRO A 115 3.37 0.89 4.48
N SER A 116 2.68 0.23 5.40
CA SER A 116 3.03 0.25 6.83
C SER A 116 4.36 -0.43 7.13
N THR A 117 4.68 -1.57 6.51
CA THR A 117 5.97 -2.24 6.71
C THR A 117 7.11 -1.50 6.02
N ALA A 118 6.85 -0.90 4.85
CA ALA A 118 7.83 -0.06 4.16
C ALA A 118 8.18 1.19 4.98
N ALA A 119 7.17 1.84 5.59
CA ALA A 119 7.39 2.98 6.49
C ALA A 119 8.26 2.60 7.70
N ILE A 120 7.98 1.49 8.38
CA ILE A 120 8.81 0.99 9.48
C ILE A 120 10.26 0.79 9.03
N ASN A 121 10.45 0.11 7.90
CA ASN A 121 11.80 -0.16 7.40
C ASN A 121 12.56 1.13 7.05
N ALA A 122 11.88 2.11 6.45
CA ALA A 122 12.46 3.40 6.12
C ALA A 122 12.85 4.17 7.38
N LEU A 123 11.94 4.28 8.35
CA LEU A 123 12.20 4.97 9.63
C LEU A 123 13.36 4.33 10.40
N LYS A 124 13.40 3.00 10.50
CA LYS A 124 14.51 2.26 11.14
C LYS A 124 15.83 2.50 10.40
N LYS A 125 15.83 2.52 9.06
CA LYS A 125 17.04 2.80 8.29
C LYS A 125 17.57 4.24 8.46
N LEU A 126 16.67 5.18 8.71
CA LEU A 126 17.01 6.58 8.98
C LEU A 126 17.34 6.84 10.46
N ASN A 127 17.31 5.80 11.32
CA ASN A 127 17.49 5.90 12.78
C ASN A 127 16.48 6.86 13.45
N ILE A 128 15.28 6.95 12.89
CA ILE A 128 14.18 7.74 13.43
C ILE A 128 13.39 6.89 14.42
N ASN A 129 13.12 7.44 15.60
CA ASN A 129 12.36 6.76 16.64
C ASN A 129 11.16 7.59 17.14
N ARG A 130 11.19 8.91 17.00
CA ARG A 130 10.13 9.83 17.41
C ARG A 130 9.36 10.28 16.17
N ILE A 131 8.08 9.92 16.09
CA ILE A 131 7.26 10.26 14.93
C ILE A 131 5.95 10.91 15.33
N SER A 132 5.47 11.82 14.49
CA SER A 132 4.08 12.26 14.48
C SER A 132 3.32 11.47 13.43
N ILE A 133 2.03 11.29 13.64
CA ILE A 133 1.16 10.52 12.74
C ILE A 133 0.02 11.40 12.24
N PHE A 134 -0.22 11.36 10.94
CA PHE A 134 -1.42 11.89 10.32
C PHE A 134 -2.11 10.81 9.50
N THR A 135 -3.42 10.62 9.72
CA THR A 135 -4.22 9.68 8.93
C THR A 135 -5.54 10.28 8.46
N PRO A 136 -6.11 9.81 7.34
CA PRO A 136 -7.45 10.21 6.97
C PRO A 136 -8.55 9.44 7.72
N TYR A 137 -8.22 8.39 8.43
CA TYR A 137 -9.13 7.37 8.95
C TYR A 137 -10.02 7.87 10.10
N SER A 138 -11.05 7.04 10.42
CA SER A 138 -11.82 7.20 11.65
C SER A 138 -10.93 7.09 12.89
N LYS A 139 -11.42 7.64 14.01
CA LYS A 139 -10.70 7.60 15.29
C LYS A 139 -10.21 6.19 15.65
N ASP A 140 -11.09 5.19 15.53
CA ASP A 140 -10.77 3.80 15.88
C ASP A 140 -9.64 3.21 15.02
N LEU A 141 -9.62 3.51 13.72
CA LEU A 141 -8.55 3.06 12.84
C LEU A 141 -7.26 3.86 13.06
N ASN A 142 -7.36 5.17 13.32
CA ASN A 142 -6.21 5.99 13.69
C ASN A 142 -5.52 5.46 14.96
N GLU A 143 -6.27 5.11 15.99
CA GLU A 143 -5.72 4.50 17.21
C GLU A 143 -5.01 3.16 16.94
N LYS A 144 -5.48 2.38 15.98
CA LYS A 144 -4.80 1.13 15.57
C LYS A 144 -3.49 1.41 14.84
N VAL A 145 -3.43 2.45 14.02
CA VAL A 145 -2.18 2.89 13.38
C VAL A 145 -1.17 3.31 14.46
N ILE A 146 -1.58 4.09 15.43
CA ILE A 146 -0.72 4.50 16.56
C ILE A 146 -0.17 3.26 17.27
N LYS A 147 -1.05 2.36 17.73
CA LYS A 147 -0.65 1.12 18.42
C LYS A 147 0.26 0.22 17.58
N PHE A 148 0.11 0.23 16.27
CA PHE A 148 0.97 -0.52 15.37
C PHE A 148 2.40 0.01 15.40
N PHE A 149 2.61 1.33 15.32
CA PHE A 149 3.95 1.92 15.41
C PHE A 149 4.55 1.82 16.82
N GLU A 150 3.74 1.96 17.88
CA GLU A 150 4.19 1.76 19.27
C GLU A 150 4.72 0.33 19.51
N LYS A 151 4.04 -0.69 18.96
CA LYS A 151 4.51 -2.10 19.02
C LYS A 151 5.85 -2.33 18.32
N GLU A 152 6.18 -1.49 17.35
CA GLU A 152 7.45 -1.50 16.64
C GLU A 152 8.52 -0.62 17.30
N ASN A 153 8.25 -0.18 18.53
CA ASN A 153 9.09 0.65 19.40
C ASN A 153 9.29 2.10 18.93
N PHE A 154 8.35 2.66 18.20
CA PHE A 154 8.33 4.10 17.90
C PHE A 154 7.62 4.88 19.00
N THR A 155 8.15 6.05 19.34
CA THR A 155 7.51 7.03 20.22
C THR A 155 6.61 7.94 19.39
N ILE A 156 5.31 7.94 19.67
CA ILE A 156 4.37 8.83 19.01
C ILE A 156 4.28 10.15 19.78
N THR A 157 4.73 11.23 19.17
CA THR A 157 4.80 12.56 19.81
C THR A 157 3.52 13.36 19.67
N SER A 158 2.86 13.24 18.52
CA SER A 158 1.54 13.82 18.27
C SER A 158 0.80 13.02 17.18
N ASN A 159 -0.51 13.21 17.10
CA ASN A 159 -1.31 12.62 16.03
C ASN A 159 -2.50 13.51 15.67
N SER A 160 -2.91 13.44 14.40
CA SER A 160 -4.13 14.07 13.89
C SER A 160 -4.77 13.19 12.83
N TYR A 161 -6.07 13.35 12.61
CA TYR A 161 -6.81 12.55 11.63
C TYR A 161 -8.03 13.32 11.09
N PHE A 162 -8.53 12.90 9.92
CA PHE A 162 -9.69 13.54 9.27
C PHE A 162 -11.04 12.93 9.63
N ASP A 163 -11.08 11.75 10.22
CA ASP A 163 -12.31 11.02 10.57
C ASP A 163 -13.15 10.61 9.34
N ILE A 164 -12.52 10.13 8.27
CA ILE A 164 -13.17 9.66 7.04
C ILE A 164 -13.31 8.13 7.07
N SER A 165 -14.51 7.62 6.77
CA SER A 165 -14.82 6.19 6.73
C SER A 165 -15.00 5.59 5.33
N SER A 166 -14.83 6.40 4.28
CA SER A 166 -14.95 6.02 2.87
C SER A 166 -13.62 6.18 2.15
N ASP A 167 -13.09 5.10 1.58
CA ASP A 167 -11.84 5.14 0.81
C ASP A 167 -11.92 6.09 -0.40
N ILE A 168 -13.06 6.12 -1.09
CA ILE A 168 -13.29 7.07 -2.19
C ILE A 168 -13.17 8.52 -1.71
N ASP A 169 -13.70 8.84 -0.53
CA ASP A 169 -13.64 10.20 -0.02
C ASP A 169 -12.24 10.58 0.48
N ILE A 170 -11.49 9.60 1.00
CA ILE A 170 -10.06 9.76 1.27
C ILE A 170 -9.32 10.17 -0.01
N GLY A 171 -9.56 9.45 -1.11
CA GLY A 171 -8.94 9.75 -2.41
C GLY A 171 -9.32 11.11 -3.02
N LYS A 172 -10.40 11.74 -2.54
CA LYS A 172 -10.86 13.07 -2.97
C LYS A 172 -10.30 14.23 -2.16
N VAL A 173 -9.61 13.96 -1.05
CA VAL A 173 -8.98 15.04 -0.25
C VAL A 173 -8.09 15.89 -1.15
N ASP A 174 -8.29 17.21 -1.11
CA ASP A 174 -7.48 18.14 -1.87
C ASP A 174 -6.03 18.13 -1.37
N PRO A 175 -5.05 17.82 -2.23
CA PRO A 175 -3.63 17.79 -1.83
C PRO A 175 -3.10 19.12 -1.31
N ASN A 176 -3.59 20.26 -1.81
CA ASN A 176 -3.18 21.57 -1.33
C ASN A 176 -3.71 21.84 0.07
N TYR A 177 -4.96 21.45 0.33
CA TYR A 177 -5.53 21.55 1.66
C TYR A 177 -4.81 20.61 2.65
N LEU A 178 -4.51 19.37 2.23
CA LEU A 178 -3.71 18.45 3.04
C LEU A 178 -2.35 19.06 3.39
N TYR A 179 -1.64 19.64 2.41
CA TYR A 179 -0.37 20.32 2.63
C TYR A 179 -0.52 21.49 3.63
N GLU A 180 -1.57 22.29 3.52
CA GLU A 180 -1.87 23.38 4.44
C GLU A 180 -2.07 22.88 5.89
N VAL A 181 -2.85 21.82 6.06
CA VAL A 181 -3.09 21.20 7.39
C VAL A 181 -1.79 20.69 7.99
N LEU A 182 -1.02 19.92 7.20
CA LEU A 182 0.24 19.32 7.68
C LEU A 182 1.30 20.38 8.01
N SER A 183 1.34 21.49 7.24
CA SER A 183 2.29 22.60 7.49
C SER A 183 2.01 23.35 8.79
N LYS A 184 0.78 23.27 9.31
CA LYS A 184 0.37 23.90 10.58
C LYS A 184 0.34 22.92 11.75
N MET A 185 0.59 21.64 11.49
CA MET A 185 0.56 20.60 12.53
C MET A 185 1.73 20.76 13.49
N ASP A 186 1.45 20.78 14.79
CA ASP A 186 2.50 20.70 15.81
C ASP A 186 3.02 19.26 15.89
N LEU A 187 4.27 19.08 15.51
CA LEU A 187 4.93 17.77 15.50
C LEU A 187 5.48 17.39 16.89
N ASN A 188 5.44 18.31 17.86
CA ASN A 188 5.85 18.08 19.24
C ASN A 188 7.23 17.39 19.37
N GLY A 189 8.20 17.87 18.59
CA GLY A 189 9.57 17.37 18.58
C GLY A 189 9.74 15.99 17.92
N ALA A 190 8.87 15.61 17.00
CA ALA A 190 9.09 14.43 16.15
C ALA A 190 10.23 14.65 15.16
N ASP A 191 10.94 13.56 14.85
CA ASP A 191 12.00 13.54 13.84
C ASP A 191 11.43 13.28 12.43
N ALA A 192 10.21 12.74 12.36
CA ALA A 192 9.47 12.50 11.11
C ALA A 192 7.96 12.57 11.31
N LEU A 193 7.25 12.84 10.20
CA LEU A 193 5.81 12.75 10.11
C LEU A 193 5.44 11.56 9.20
N PHE A 194 4.71 10.58 9.75
CA PHE A 194 4.07 9.54 8.97
C PHE A 194 2.70 10.03 8.49
N ILE A 195 2.48 9.94 7.17
CA ILE A 195 1.21 10.29 6.52
C ILE A 195 0.68 9.04 5.83
N SER A 196 -0.58 8.70 6.09
CA SER A 196 -1.25 7.56 5.46
C SER A 196 -2.23 8.01 4.40
#